data_3f5d966b311b289eb1ff7932e5ecaf72
#
_entry.id   3f5d966b311b289eb1ff7932e5ecaf72
#
_cell.length_a   1.000
_cell.length_b   1.000
_cell.length_c   1.000
_cell.angle_alpha   90.00
_cell.angle_beta   90.00
_cell.angle_gamma   90.00
#
_symmetry.space_group_name_H-M   'P 1'
#
loop_
_entity.id
_entity.type
_entity.pdbx_description
1 polymer ?
#
loop_
_entity_poly.entity_id
_entity_poly.type
_entity_poly.pdbx_seq_one_letter_code
_entity_poly.pdbx_strand_id
1 'polypeptide(L)'
;MDAIRTFRKNHPVIFSIIAVAICVIIGLHVFGFIYNHTIYYLIDSARMNEGASTIFADCIMAIAAIAILVITGRSAIITRKGQGFFRGLFVALPVLCYQIFSIYYMVSVADAILSGDAPAQYGEIVAAMGQPLFDTASIVVILSYLMVGLAEELVCRGIVGQTLLERFGTDRANIWKALIISSVIFGVVHGQNIISGSDAMATAIQVFQTIFAGLFLGAVYFRTGNIWVVALLHGLNDVMASTSSWLFQSAAESGVGAAAAASLSPTMLTLPLIYLCLTLFLMRKSKLGDVQKNWEPELSTWQAEKDAA
;
A
#
# COMPACT_ATOMS: atom_id res chain seq x y z
N MET A 1 -22.36 2.23 19.09
CA MET A 1 -21.94 1.42 17.92
C MET A 1 -22.93 1.55 16.77
N ASP A 2 -24.23 1.49 17.04
CA ASP A 2 -25.26 1.53 15.99
C ASP A 2 -25.30 2.84 15.19
N ALA A 3 -25.10 3.99 15.84
CA ALA A 3 -25.00 5.27 15.16
C ALA A 3 -23.86 5.33 14.11
N ILE A 4 -22.69 4.75 14.44
CA ILE A 4 -21.53 4.69 13.50
C ILE A 4 -21.85 3.77 12.33
N ARG A 5 -22.46 2.63 12.58
CA ARG A 5 -22.88 1.68 11.53
C ARG A 5 -23.93 2.30 10.62
N THR A 6 -24.91 3.00 11.17
CA THR A 6 -25.93 3.73 10.42
C THR A 6 -25.31 4.85 9.58
N PHE A 7 -24.40 5.66 10.16
CA PHE A 7 -23.68 6.69 9.42
C PHE A 7 -22.88 6.11 8.24
N ARG A 8 -22.16 5.01 8.45
CA ARG A 8 -21.41 4.30 7.40
C ARG A 8 -22.32 3.84 6.26
N LYS A 9 -23.50 3.30 6.59
CA LYS A 9 -24.51 2.83 5.61
C LYS A 9 -25.06 3.98 4.78
N ASN A 10 -25.36 5.11 5.41
CA ASN A 10 -25.99 6.25 4.75
C ASN A 10 -25.01 7.14 3.98
N HIS A 11 -23.77 7.26 4.46
CA HIS A 11 -22.74 8.16 3.93
C HIS A 11 -21.41 7.43 3.69
N PRO A 12 -21.36 6.38 2.83
CA PRO A 12 -20.21 5.50 2.73
C PRO A 12 -18.93 6.19 2.28
N VAL A 13 -19.01 7.16 1.36
CA VAL A 13 -17.84 7.91 0.88
C VAL A 13 -17.31 8.84 1.98
N ILE A 14 -18.21 9.58 2.64
CA ILE A 14 -17.83 10.48 3.75
C ILE A 14 -17.25 9.67 4.90
N PHE A 15 -17.89 8.55 5.28
CA PHE A 15 -17.36 7.64 6.28
C PHE A 15 -15.95 7.16 5.92
N SER A 16 -15.74 6.76 4.68
CA SER A 16 -14.43 6.28 4.19
C SER A 16 -13.36 7.36 4.33
N ILE A 17 -13.65 8.58 3.93
CA ILE A 17 -12.71 9.71 4.04
C ILE A 17 -12.39 9.99 5.52
N ILE A 18 -13.40 10.02 6.39
CA ILE A 18 -13.20 10.24 7.83
C ILE A 18 -12.37 9.11 8.45
N ALA A 19 -12.66 7.86 8.11
CA ALA A 19 -11.93 6.70 8.63
C ALA A 19 -10.46 6.72 8.21
N VAL A 20 -10.18 7.05 6.94
CA VAL A 20 -8.81 7.23 6.44
C VAL A 20 -8.11 8.36 7.20
N ALA A 21 -8.76 9.52 7.32
CA ALA A 21 -8.19 10.66 8.03
C ALA A 21 -7.87 10.33 9.51
N ILE A 22 -8.76 9.61 10.19
CA ILE A 22 -8.52 9.17 11.58
C ILE A 22 -7.28 8.26 11.65
N CYS A 23 -7.20 7.24 10.80
CA CYS A 23 -6.08 6.29 10.78
C CYS A 23 -4.75 7.01 10.50
N VAL A 24 -4.73 7.89 9.51
CA VAL A 24 -3.54 8.66 9.12
C VAL A 24 -3.13 9.65 10.21
N ILE A 25 -4.07 10.43 10.77
CA ILE A 25 -3.78 11.41 11.82
C ILE A 25 -3.25 10.70 13.06
N ILE A 26 -3.91 9.63 13.49
CA ILE A 26 -3.48 8.88 14.68
C ILE A 26 -2.12 8.22 14.43
N GLY A 27 -1.97 7.44 13.36
CA GLY A 27 -0.74 6.68 13.07
C GLY A 27 0.43 7.61 12.76
N LEU A 28 0.33 8.40 11.70
CA LEU A 28 1.48 9.14 11.18
C LEU A 28 1.74 10.43 11.95
N HIS A 29 0.71 11.21 12.29
CA HIS A 29 0.95 12.51 12.91
C HIS A 29 1.07 12.45 14.43
N VAL A 30 0.11 11.82 15.14
CA VAL A 30 0.17 11.79 16.62
C VAL A 30 1.29 10.86 17.10
N PHE A 31 1.33 9.62 16.61
CA PHE A 31 2.32 8.66 17.10
C PHE A 31 3.69 8.84 16.45
N GLY A 32 3.77 9.33 15.20
CA GLY A 32 5.03 9.78 14.60
C GLY A 32 5.63 10.94 15.39
N PHE A 33 4.81 11.91 15.85
CA PHE A 33 5.26 12.98 16.75
C PHE A 33 5.78 12.41 18.08
N ILE A 34 5.06 11.48 18.71
CA ILE A 34 5.48 10.84 19.97
C ILE A 34 6.82 10.12 19.75
N TYR A 35 6.95 9.34 18.69
CA TYR A 35 8.21 8.66 18.37
C TYR A 35 9.38 9.63 18.27
N ASN A 36 9.23 10.68 17.48
CA ASN A 36 10.28 11.66 17.21
C ASN A 36 10.72 12.45 18.46
N HIS A 37 9.83 12.58 19.47
CA HIS A 37 10.14 13.31 20.71
C HIS A 37 10.51 12.39 21.88
N THR A 38 10.53 11.06 21.68
CA THR A 38 10.85 10.09 22.74
C THR A 38 11.83 9.02 22.28
N ILE A 39 11.39 8.10 21.44
CA ILE A 39 12.14 6.91 21.04
C ILE A 39 13.32 7.26 20.13
N TYR A 40 13.18 8.28 19.28
CA TYR A 40 14.20 8.72 18.32
C TYR A 40 15.58 8.89 18.98
N TYR A 41 15.61 9.47 20.20
CA TYR A 41 16.85 9.74 20.93
C TYR A 41 17.49 8.50 21.58
N LEU A 42 16.81 7.36 21.52
CA LEU A 42 17.34 6.09 22.04
C LEU A 42 18.08 5.27 20.98
N ILE A 43 18.04 5.72 19.71
CA ILE A 43 18.63 5.02 18.58
C ILE A 43 19.61 5.96 17.88
N ASP A 44 20.90 5.60 17.86
CA ASP A 44 21.95 6.47 17.28
C ASP A 44 22.00 6.42 15.73
N SER A 45 21.38 5.41 15.09
CA SER A 45 21.40 5.26 13.64
C SER A 45 20.19 5.93 12.98
N ALA A 46 20.43 6.90 12.08
CA ALA A 46 19.38 7.56 11.30
C ALA A 46 18.56 6.57 10.44
N ARG A 47 19.22 5.62 9.78
CA ARG A 47 18.55 4.57 8.99
C ARG A 47 17.68 3.66 9.86
N MET A 48 18.18 3.27 11.04
CA MET A 48 17.42 2.48 12.00
C MET A 48 16.21 3.27 12.50
N ASN A 49 16.37 4.56 12.79
CA ASN A 49 15.28 5.43 13.22
C ASN A 49 14.20 5.58 12.14
N GLU A 50 14.58 5.73 10.86
CA GLU A 50 13.63 5.82 9.75
C GLU A 50 12.72 4.59 9.69
N GLY A 51 13.31 3.40 9.65
CA GLY A 51 12.54 2.15 9.63
C GLY A 51 11.72 1.91 10.89
N ALA A 52 12.31 2.18 12.09
CA ALA A 52 11.63 1.98 13.36
C ALA A 52 10.46 2.94 13.56
N SER A 53 10.59 4.22 13.16
CA SER A 53 9.50 5.19 13.24
C SER A 53 8.33 4.81 12.33
N THR A 54 8.61 4.35 11.12
CA THR A 54 7.62 3.87 10.17
C THR A 54 6.89 2.65 10.72
N ILE A 55 7.62 1.63 11.21
CA ILE A 55 6.99 0.45 11.84
C ILE A 55 6.08 0.87 12.99
N PHE A 56 6.54 1.77 13.84
CA PHE A 56 5.77 2.22 14.99
C PHE A 56 4.47 2.94 14.57
N ALA A 57 4.56 3.89 13.64
CA ALA A 57 3.43 4.64 13.13
C ALA A 57 2.41 3.74 12.42
N ASP A 58 2.88 2.83 11.56
CA ASP A 58 2.01 1.93 10.79
C ASP A 58 1.41 0.80 11.63
N CYS A 59 2.10 0.32 12.66
CA CYS A 59 1.47 -0.55 13.66
C CYS A 59 0.27 0.13 14.32
N ILE A 60 0.40 1.39 14.70
CA ILE A 60 -0.71 2.14 15.31
C ILE A 60 -1.83 2.40 14.29
N MET A 61 -1.47 2.74 13.05
CA MET A 61 -2.45 2.90 11.96
C MET A 61 -3.21 1.59 11.71
N ALA A 62 -2.53 0.45 11.69
CA ALA A 62 -3.15 -0.87 11.56
C ALA A 62 -4.08 -1.20 12.74
N ILE A 63 -3.66 -0.90 13.97
CA ILE A 63 -4.50 -1.06 15.18
C ILE A 63 -5.76 -0.19 15.08
N ALA A 64 -5.62 1.08 14.67
CA ALA A 64 -6.76 1.97 14.46
C ALA A 64 -7.71 1.44 13.38
N ALA A 65 -7.18 0.94 12.26
CA ALA A 65 -7.98 0.32 11.22
C ALA A 65 -8.72 -0.93 11.72
N ILE A 66 -8.05 -1.81 12.46
CA ILE A 66 -8.67 -2.99 13.09
C ILE A 66 -9.78 -2.57 14.06
N ALA A 67 -9.56 -1.55 14.88
CA ALA A 67 -10.57 -1.02 15.80
C ALA A 67 -11.82 -0.53 15.04
N ILE A 68 -11.65 0.20 13.93
CA ILE A 68 -12.76 0.64 13.08
C ILE A 68 -13.50 -0.58 12.48
N LEU A 69 -12.77 -1.59 12.01
CA LEU A 69 -13.35 -2.83 11.48
C LEU A 69 -14.17 -3.58 12.55
N VAL A 70 -13.68 -3.65 13.79
CA VAL A 70 -14.40 -4.26 14.93
C VAL A 70 -15.66 -3.47 15.27
N ILE A 71 -15.55 -2.14 15.42
CA ILE A 71 -16.69 -1.26 15.73
C ILE A 71 -17.78 -1.34 14.66
N THR A 72 -17.38 -1.46 13.40
CA THR A 72 -18.31 -1.57 12.27
C THR A 72 -18.81 -2.99 12.02
N GLY A 73 -18.31 -4.00 12.74
CA GLY A 73 -18.70 -5.41 12.58
C GLY A 73 -18.09 -6.05 11.33
N ARG A 74 -16.93 -5.59 10.88
CA ARG A 74 -16.27 -6.06 9.63
C ARG A 74 -14.90 -6.69 9.87
N SER A 75 -14.59 -7.08 11.10
CA SER A 75 -13.28 -7.67 11.46
C SER A 75 -13.05 -9.06 10.81
N ALA A 76 -14.07 -9.74 10.35
CA ALA A 76 -13.94 -11.02 9.63
C ALA A 76 -13.01 -10.96 8.42
N ILE A 77 -12.79 -9.79 7.84
CA ILE A 77 -11.86 -9.57 6.72
C ILE A 77 -10.42 -10.02 7.06
N ILE A 78 -10.01 -9.89 8.32
CA ILE A 78 -8.65 -10.22 8.77
C ILE A 78 -8.42 -11.74 8.73
N THR A 79 -9.45 -12.53 9.04
CA THR A 79 -9.38 -13.99 9.06
C THR A 79 -9.89 -14.64 7.78
N ARG A 80 -10.40 -13.84 6.87
CA ARG A 80 -10.97 -14.31 5.61
C ARG A 80 -9.89 -14.92 4.71
N LYS A 81 -10.07 -16.17 4.33
CA LYS A 81 -9.17 -16.86 3.41
C LYS A 81 -9.45 -16.50 1.94
N GLY A 82 -10.67 -16.05 1.62
CA GLY A 82 -11.11 -15.80 0.23
C GLY A 82 -10.86 -17.01 -0.67
N GLN A 83 -10.21 -16.77 -1.81
CA GLN A 83 -9.77 -17.85 -2.71
C GLN A 83 -8.46 -18.54 -2.27
N GLY A 84 -7.92 -18.20 -1.10
CA GLY A 84 -6.64 -18.69 -0.58
C GLY A 84 -5.46 -17.80 -0.96
N PHE A 85 -4.44 -17.84 -0.12
CA PHE A 85 -3.26 -16.97 -0.25
C PHE A 85 -2.46 -17.25 -1.54
N PHE A 86 -2.07 -18.49 -1.78
CA PHE A 86 -1.26 -18.85 -2.97
C PHE A 86 -2.01 -18.65 -4.29
N ARG A 87 -3.32 -18.92 -4.31
CA ARG A 87 -4.13 -18.63 -5.49
C ARG A 87 -4.25 -17.13 -5.73
N GLY A 88 -4.31 -16.33 -4.67
CA GLY A 88 -4.26 -14.88 -4.75
C GLY A 88 -2.96 -14.37 -5.35
N LEU A 89 -1.82 -14.90 -4.92
CA LEU A 89 -0.52 -14.58 -5.51
C LEU A 89 -0.45 -14.98 -6.99
N PHE A 90 -1.02 -16.12 -7.35
CA PHE A 90 -1.08 -16.55 -8.75
C PHE A 90 -1.89 -15.58 -9.62
N VAL A 91 -2.97 -14.98 -9.10
CA VAL A 91 -3.75 -13.95 -9.80
C VAL A 91 -2.90 -12.71 -10.09
N ALA A 92 -1.96 -12.38 -9.23
CA ALA A 92 -1.07 -11.23 -9.34
C ALA A 92 0.34 -11.60 -9.86
N LEU A 93 0.54 -12.83 -10.35
CA LEU A 93 1.85 -13.38 -10.72
C LEU A 93 2.72 -12.45 -11.58
N PRO A 94 2.23 -11.76 -12.62
CA PRO A 94 3.07 -10.88 -13.43
C PRO A 94 3.72 -9.75 -12.62
N VAL A 95 2.96 -9.15 -11.67
CA VAL A 95 3.48 -8.08 -10.81
C VAL A 95 4.41 -8.65 -9.76
N LEU A 96 4.06 -9.77 -9.15
CA LEU A 96 4.91 -10.45 -8.18
C LEU A 96 6.27 -10.82 -8.79
N CYS A 97 6.28 -11.38 -10.00
CA CYS A 97 7.52 -11.72 -10.71
C CYS A 97 8.34 -10.44 -11.02
N TYR A 98 7.69 -9.36 -11.45
CA TYR A 98 8.35 -8.08 -11.69
C TYR A 98 9.00 -7.53 -10.42
N GLN A 99 8.30 -7.54 -9.29
CA GLN A 99 8.81 -7.06 -8.00
C GLN A 99 10.03 -7.88 -7.54
N ILE A 100 9.89 -9.22 -7.54
CA ILE A 100 10.98 -10.11 -7.13
C ILE A 100 12.19 -9.96 -8.05
N PHE A 101 11.97 -9.92 -9.36
CA PHE A 101 13.05 -9.74 -10.32
C PHE A 101 13.77 -8.40 -10.13
N SER A 102 13.04 -7.31 -9.91
CA SER A 102 13.62 -5.98 -9.71
C SER A 102 14.47 -5.92 -8.43
N ILE A 103 13.96 -6.48 -7.33
CA ILE A 103 14.73 -6.58 -6.07
C ILE A 103 15.99 -7.43 -6.28
N TYR A 104 15.84 -8.61 -6.89
CA TYR A 104 16.96 -9.50 -7.19
C TYR A 104 18.02 -8.82 -8.06
N TYR A 105 17.60 -8.10 -9.11
CA TYR A 105 18.50 -7.37 -9.98
C TYR A 105 19.32 -6.33 -9.20
N MET A 106 18.69 -5.52 -8.36
CA MET A 106 19.39 -4.51 -7.57
C MET A 106 20.34 -5.12 -6.52
N VAL A 107 19.95 -6.23 -5.89
CA VAL A 107 20.85 -6.98 -4.98
C VAL A 107 22.04 -7.52 -5.74
N SER A 108 21.85 -8.07 -6.95
CA SER A 108 22.95 -8.55 -7.80
C SER A 108 23.90 -7.43 -8.24
N VAL A 109 23.36 -6.22 -8.53
CA VAL A 109 24.18 -5.03 -8.81
C VAL A 109 25.02 -4.66 -7.58
N ALA A 110 24.41 -4.65 -6.40
CA ALA A 110 25.12 -4.34 -5.16
C ALA A 110 26.23 -5.36 -4.87
N ASP A 111 25.98 -6.65 -5.06
CA ASP A 111 26.96 -7.71 -4.90
C ASP A 111 28.14 -7.56 -5.87
N ALA A 112 27.87 -7.26 -7.14
CA ALA A 112 28.91 -7.00 -8.14
C ALA A 112 29.78 -5.78 -7.80
N ILE A 113 29.18 -4.70 -7.22
CA ILE A 113 29.93 -3.53 -6.76
C ILE A 113 30.83 -3.92 -5.58
N LEU A 114 30.32 -4.65 -4.60
CA LEU A 114 31.07 -5.04 -3.39
C LEU A 114 32.21 -6.01 -3.69
N SER A 115 32.04 -6.90 -4.66
CA SER A 115 33.07 -7.87 -5.09
C SER A 115 34.15 -7.25 -5.99
N GLY A 116 33.92 -6.02 -6.49
CA GLY A 116 34.84 -5.36 -7.43
C GLY A 116 34.71 -5.85 -8.87
N ASP A 117 33.72 -6.68 -9.18
CA ASP A 117 33.45 -7.23 -10.51
C ASP A 117 32.45 -6.37 -11.32
N ALA A 118 32.07 -5.23 -10.77
CA ALA A 118 31.08 -4.36 -11.36
C ALA A 118 31.55 -3.75 -12.70
N PRO A 119 30.75 -3.85 -13.78
CA PRO A 119 30.98 -3.08 -15.00
C PRO A 119 31.09 -1.57 -14.74
N ALA A 120 31.91 -0.87 -15.55
CA ALA A 120 32.16 0.57 -15.38
C ALA A 120 30.89 1.42 -15.33
N GLN A 121 29.82 0.99 -16.02
CA GLN A 121 28.49 1.64 -16.00
C GLN A 121 27.85 1.71 -14.61
N TYR A 122 28.22 0.83 -13.68
CA TYR A 122 27.70 0.86 -12.30
C TYR A 122 28.39 1.94 -11.45
N GLY A 123 29.47 2.55 -11.94
CA GLY A 123 30.06 3.73 -11.31
C GLY A 123 29.09 4.90 -11.17
N GLU A 124 28.17 5.09 -12.13
CA GLU A 124 27.12 6.11 -12.04
C GLU A 124 26.11 5.79 -10.91
N ILE A 125 25.80 4.52 -10.69
CA ILE A 125 24.92 4.09 -9.59
C ILE A 125 25.59 4.40 -8.25
N VAL A 126 26.88 4.05 -8.10
CA VAL A 126 27.65 4.35 -6.88
C VAL A 126 27.75 5.84 -6.65
N ALA A 127 27.97 6.63 -7.71
CA ALA A 127 28.04 8.10 -7.61
C ALA A 127 26.70 8.70 -7.17
N ALA A 128 25.57 8.11 -7.60
CA ALA A 128 24.24 8.61 -7.28
C ALA A 128 23.70 8.10 -5.93
N MET A 129 23.99 6.84 -5.59
CA MET A 129 23.38 6.14 -4.45
C MET A 129 24.36 5.81 -3.31
N GLY A 130 25.67 6.05 -3.50
CA GLY A 130 26.73 5.63 -2.57
C GLY A 130 27.07 4.15 -2.68
N GLN A 131 27.91 3.67 -1.76
CA GLN A 131 28.28 2.26 -1.69
C GLN A 131 27.11 1.39 -1.18
N PRO A 132 26.95 0.17 -1.70
CA PRO A 132 25.99 -0.74 -1.14
C PRO A 132 26.31 -1.05 0.33
N LEU A 133 25.24 -1.12 1.14
CA LEU A 133 25.33 -1.46 2.56
C LEU A 133 24.13 -2.28 2.96
N PHE A 134 24.36 -3.51 3.36
CA PHE A 134 23.31 -4.38 3.91
C PHE A 134 23.63 -4.72 5.36
N ASP A 135 22.91 -4.09 6.27
CA ASP A 135 23.09 -4.21 7.72
C ASP A 135 21.75 -4.44 8.44
N THR A 136 21.75 -4.41 9.75
CA THR A 136 20.52 -4.55 10.55
C THR A 136 19.49 -3.47 10.22
N ALA A 137 19.93 -2.24 9.94
CA ALA A 137 19.03 -1.15 9.56
C ALA A 137 18.34 -1.46 8.22
N SER A 138 19.03 -2.05 7.25
CA SER A 138 18.44 -2.51 5.99
C SER A 138 17.26 -3.46 6.22
N ILE A 139 17.39 -4.40 7.15
CA ILE A 139 16.34 -5.34 7.51
C ILE A 139 15.14 -4.60 8.14
N VAL A 140 15.41 -3.66 9.04
CA VAL A 140 14.35 -2.87 9.69
C VAL A 140 13.61 -2.01 8.68
N VAL A 141 14.31 -1.39 7.72
CA VAL A 141 13.70 -0.60 6.64
C VAL A 141 12.85 -1.49 5.70
N ILE A 142 13.32 -2.70 5.34
CA ILE A 142 12.51 -3.65 4.56
C ILE A 142 11.24 -4.03 5.33
N LEU A 143 11.35 -4.35 6.61
CA LEU A 143 10.20 -4.68 7.45
C LEU A 143 9.22 -3.51 7.58
N SER A 144 9.72 -2.27 7.61
CA SER A 144 8.87 -1.09 7.65
C SER A 144 7.99 -0.99 6.41
N TYR A 145 8.53 -1.19 5.21
CA TYR A 145 7.74 -1.16 3.97
C TYR A 145 6.70 -2.28 3.90
N LEU A 146 7.00 -3.47 4.42
CA LEU A 146 5.99 -4.53 4.55
C LEU A 146 4.87 -4.14 5.52
N MET A 147 5.21 -3.39 6.57
CA MET A 147 4.22 -2.88 7.55
C MET A 147 3.36 -1.77 6.95
N VAL A 148 3.93 -0.85 6.17
CA VAL A 148 3.18 0.15 5.36
C VAL A 148 2.14 -0.56 4.51
N GLY A 149 2.55 -1.56 3.71
CA GLY A 149 1.63 -2.31 2.86
C GLY A 149 0.49 -2.95 3.65
N LEU A 150 0.75 -3.49 4.84
CA LEU A 150 -0.29 -4.05 5.70
C LEU A 150 -1.25 -2.97 6.22
N ALA A 151 -0.73 -1.89 6.79
CA ALA A 151 -1.52 -0.85 7.42
C ALA A 151 -2.41 -0.14 6.38
N GLU A 152 -1.85 0.24 5.25
CA GLU A 152 -2.58 0.92 4.18
C GLU A 152 -3.63 0.03 3.52
N GLU A 153 -3.36 -1.27 3.34
CA GLU A 153 -4.36 -2.18 2.79
C GLU A 153 -5.52 -2.44 3.77
N LEU A 154 -5.26 -2.52 5.07
CA LEU A 154 -6.32 -2.60 6.07
C LEU A 154 -7.24 -1.36 6.01
N VAL A 155 -6.68 -0.17 5.82
CA VAL A 155 -7.46 1.07 5.66
C VAL A 155 -8.18 1.07 4.31
N CYS A 156 -7.46 0.91 3.21
CA CYS A 156 -7.99 1.19 1.88
C CYS A 156 -8.86 0.05 1.34
N ARG A 157 -8.51 -1.22 1.57
CA ARG A 157 -9.31 -2.38 1.13
C ARG A 157 -10.19 -2.88 2.23
N GLY A 158 -9.69 -2.92 3.46
CA GLY A 158 -10.43 -3.34 4.62
C GLY A 158 -11.60 -2.42 4.96
N ILE A 159 -11.36 -1.12 5.08
CA ILE A 159 -12.40 -0.16 5.47
C ILE A 159 -13.08 0.43 4.23
N VAL A 160 -12.32 1.11 3.35
CA VAL A 160 -12.88 1.88 2.24
C VAL A 160 -13.50 0.97 1.18
N GLY A 161 -12.72 0.02 0.64
CA GLY A 161 -13.15 -0.87 -0.44
C GLY A 161 -14.39 -1.67 -0.07
N GLN A 162 -14.40 -2.25 1.16
CA GLN A 162 -15.54 -2.98 1.67
C GLN A 162 -16.79 -2.11 1.87
N THR A 163 -16.61 -0.92 2.47
CA THR A 163 -17.74 0.01 2.69
C THR A 163 -18.40 0.43 1.38
N LEU A 164 -17.59 0.68 0.35
CA LEU A 164 -18.11 1.08 -0.96
C LEU A 164 -18.78 -0.09 -1.68
N LEU A 165 -18.20 -1.29 -1.62
CA LEU A 165 -18.76 -2.49 -2.23
C LEU A 165 -20.09 -2.87 -1.56
N GLU A 166 -20.16 -2.80 -0.24
CA GLU A 166 -21.39 -3.01 0.53
C GLU A 166 -22.50 -2.04 0.10
N ARG A 167 -22.18 -0.78 -0.10
CA ARG A 167 -23.17 0.24 -0.44
C ARG A 167 -23.63 0.14 -1.89
N PHE A 168 -22.71 -0.12 -2.81
CA PHE A 168 -23.02 -0.10 -4.25
C PHE A 168 -23.51 -1.45 -4.77
N GLY A 169 -23.06 -2.57 -4.17
CA GLY A 169 -23.35 -3.93 -4.64
C GLY A 169 -22.34 -4.47 -5.64
N THR A 170 -22.61 -5.67 -6.14
CA THR A 170 -21.68 -6.46 -6.96
C THR A 170 -22.07 -6.57 -8.44
N ASP A 171 -22.98 -5.73 -8.95
CA ASP A 171 -23.10 -5.62 -10.40
C ASP A 171 -21.85 -4.95 -11.00
N ARG A 172 -21.67 -5.15 -12.31
CA ARG A 172 -20.43 -4.73 -12.98
C ARG A 172 -20.10 -3.22 -12.78
N ALA A 173 -21.10 -2.38 -12.94
CA ALA A 173 -20.90 -0.92 -12.87
C ALA A 173 -20.54 -0.50 -11.45
N ASN A 174 -21.17 -1.11 -10.46
CA ASN A 174 -20.96 -0.81 -9.05
C ASN A 174 -19.62 -1.33 -8.52
N ILE A 175 -19.17 -2.51 -8.98
CA ILE A 175 -17.82 -3.00 -8.68
C ILE A 175 -16.76 -2.00 -9.21
N TRP A 176 -16.89 -1.55 -10.46
CA TRP A 176 -15.97 -0.57 -11.02
C TRP A 176 -16.05 0.78 -10.28
N LYS A 177 -17.24 1.21 -9.90
CA LYS A 177 -17.42 2.43 -9.12
C LYS A 177 -16.72 2.34 -7.76
N ALA A 178 -16.89 1.24 -7.03
CA ALA A 178 -16.21 1.00 -5.77
C ALA A 178 -14.68 0.96 -5.94
N LEU A 179 -14.21 0.28 -6.98
CA LEU A 179 -12.79 0.16 -7.30
C LEU A 179 -12.16 1.53 -7.60
N ILE A 180 -12.77 2.31 -8.48
CA ILE A 180 -12.25 3.62 -8.88
C ILE A 180 -12.24 4.58 -7.68
N ILE A 181 -13.35 4.69 -6.94
CA ILE A 181 -13.44 5.62 -5.81
C ILE A 181 -12.42 5.24 -4.73
N SER A 182 -12.30 3.96 -4.37
CA SER A 182 -11.32 3.52 -3.36
C SER A 182 -9.88 3.79 -3.80
N SER A 183 -9.58 3.64 -5.10
CA SER A 183 -8.24 3.89 -5.65
C SER A 183 -7.90 5.38 -5.70
N VAL A 184 -8.89 6.23 -6.01
CA VAL A 184 -8.72 7.69 -5.96
C VAL A 184 -8.49 8.16 -4.53
N ILE A 185 -9.27 7.65 -3.55
CA ILE A 185 -9.06 7.97 -2.13
C ILE A 185 -7.64 7.55 -1.72
N PHE A 186 -7.21 6.33 -2.10
CA PHE A 186 -5.88 5.82 -1.82
C PHE A 186 -4.77 6.71 -2.39
N GLY A 187 -4.88 7.14 -3.64
CA GLY A 187 -3.89 8.04 -4.24
C GLY A 187 -3.88 9.43 -3.59
N VAL A 188 -5.06 10.03 -3.41
CA VAL A 188 -5.17 11.41 -2.92
C VAL A 188 -4.66 11.55 -1.48
N VAL A 189 -4.77 10.52 -0.65
CA VAL A 189 -4.23 10.57 0.73
C VAL A 189 -2.72 10.77 0.75
N HIS A 190 -1.98 10.35 -0.28
CA HIS A 190 -0.53 10.60 -0.39
C HIS A 190 -0.19 12.08 -0.58
N GLY A 191 -1.18 12.92 -0.95
CA GLY A 191 -1.03 14.37 -0.96
C GLY A 191 -0.61 14.97 0.38
N GLN A 192 -0.85 14.27 1.51
CA GLN A 192 -0.34 14.65 2.83
C GLN A 192 1.19 14.75 2.90
N ASN A 193 1.94 14.08 2.01
CA ASN A 193 3.39 14.13 1.99
C ASN A 193 3.91 15.54 1.73
N ILE A 194 3.12 16.40 1.07
CA ILE A 194 3.42 17.85 0.95
C ILE A 194 3.45 18.50 2.34
N ILE A 195 2.53 18.13 3.22
CA ILE A 195 2.46 18.66 4.61
C ILE A 195 3.68 18.20 5.40
N SER A 196 4.19 17.01 5.09
CA SER A 196 5.41 16.44 5.70
C SER A 196 6.72 16.98 5.08
N GLY A 197 6.63 17.94 4.13
CA GLY A 197 7.79 18.61 3.53
C GLY A 197 8.31 17.97 2.24
N SER A 198 7.61 17.00 1.65
CA SER A 198 7.98 16.43 0.36
C SER A 198 7.75 17.43 -0.79
N ASP A 199 8.54 17.30 -1.84
CA ASP A 199 8.37 18.12 -3.06
C ASP A 199 6.98 17.92 -3.67
N ALA A 200 6.34 19.03 -4.07
CA ALA A 200 4.98 19.03 -4.58
C ALA A 200 4.83 18.27 -5.90
N MET A 201 5.84 18.36 -6.81
CA MET A 201 5.82 17.65 -8.09
C MET A 201 6.02 16.15 -7.87
N ALA A 202 6.97 15.76 -7.03
CA ALA A 202 7.20 14.37 -6.65
C ALA A 202 5.93 13.76 -6.02
N THR A 203 5.28 14.51 -5.13
CA THR A 203 4.02 14.08 -4.50
C THR A 203 2.89 13.95 -5.52
N ALA A 204 2.77 14.88 -6.47
CA ALA A 204 1.75 14.78 -7.53
C ALA A 204 1.97 13.54 -8.41
N ILE A 205 3.23 13.23 -8.76
CA ILE A 205 3.59 12.01 -9.50
C ILE A 205 3.25 10.77 -8.65
N GLN A 206 3.57 10.77 -7.36
CA GLN A 206 3.24 9.68 -6.45
C GLN A 206 1.72 9.46 -6.38
N VAL A 207 0.92 10.51 -6.18
CA VAL A 207 -0.55 10.44 -6.18
C VAL A 207 -1.05 9.78 -7.46
N PHE A 208 -0.56 10.22 -8.62
CA PHE A 208 -0.93 9.64 -9.90
C PHE A 208 -0.59 8.15 -9.98
N GLN A 209 0.65 7.76 -9.68
CA GLN A 209 1.09 6.36 -9.73
C GLN A 209 0.32 5.49 -8.73
N THR A 210 0.06 6.00 -7.54
CA THR A 210 -0.64 5.28 -6.47
C THR A 210 -2.12 5.05 -6.81
N ILE A 211 -2.79 5.94 -7.57
CA ILE A 211 -4.14 5.67 -8.07
C ILE A 211 -4.15 4.40 -8.93
N PHE A 212 -3.18 4.23 -9.83
CA PHE A 212 -3.12 3.04 -10.70
C PHE A 212 -2.70 1.77 -9.94
N ALA A 213 -1.75 1.89 -9.01
CA ALA A 213 -1.44 0.80 -8.08
C ALA A 213 -2.67 0.40 -7.26
N GLY A 214 -3.44 1.40 -6.81
CA GLY A 214 -4.71 1.24 -6.13
C GLY A 214 -5.74 0.45 -6.94
N LEU A 215 -5.88 0.75 -8.23
CA LEU A 215 -6.75 0.00 -9.13
C LEU A 215 -6.32 -1.46 -9.24
N PHE A 216 -5.03 -1.73 -9.40
CA PHE A 216 -4.52 -3.09 -9.50
C PHE A 216 -4.71 -3.89 -8.21
N LEU A 217 -4.25 -3.36 -7.07
CA LEU A 217 -4.39 -4.02 -5.77
C LEU A 217 -5.86 -4.23 -5.39
N GLY A 218 -6.71 -3.22 -5.65
CA GLY A 218 -8.16 -3.34 -5.45
C GLY A 218 -8.80 -4.41 -6.33
N ALA A 219 -8.39 -4.55 -7.60
CA ALA A 219 -8.86 -5.60 -8.49
C ALA A 219 -8.44 -7.00 -7.99
N VAL A 220 -7.19 -7.15 -7.54
CA VAL A 220 -6.71 -8.39 -6.92
C VAL A 220 -7.54 -8.71 -5.68
N TYR A 221 -7.75 -7.72 -4.81
CA TYR A 221 -8.52 -7.90 -3.58
C TYR A 221 -9.97 -8.29 -3.85
N PHE A 222 -10.68 -7.57 -4.72
CA PHE A 222 -12.07 -7.89 -5.03
C PHE A 222 -12.24 -9.28 -5.63
N ARG A 223 -11.28 -9.73 -6.44
CA ARG A 223 -11.30 -11.08 -7.01
C ARG A 223 -10.93 -12.16 -6.02
N THR A 224 -9.98 -11.93 -5.13
CA THR A 224 -9.44 -12.97 -4.26
C THR A 224 -10.09 -13.00 -2.88
N GLY A 225 -10.58 -11.86 -2.41
CA GLY A 225 -11.14 -11.69 -1.07
C GLY A 225 -10.11 -11.85 0.06
N ASN A 226 -8.81 -11.77 -0.25
CA ASN A 226 -7.74 -12.01 0.72
C ASN A 226 -6.90 -10.76 0.91
N ILE A 227 -6.99 -10.16 2.10
CA ILE A 227 -6.27 -8.92 2.46
C ILE A 227 -4.76 -9.12 2.53
N TRP A 228 -4.30 -10.30 2.96
CA TRP A 228 -2.90 -10.60 3.15
C TRP A 228 -2.12 -10.67 1.83
N VAL A 229 -2.79 -11.08 0.75
CA VAL A 229 -2.20 -11.09 -0.59
C VAL A 229 -1.88 -9.67 -1.04
N VAL A 230 -2.82 -8.75 -0.90
CA VAL A 230 -2.62 -7.37 -1.36
C VAL A 230 -1.68 -6.60 -0.43
N ALA A 231 -1.70 -6.89 0.87
CA ALA A 231 -0.74 -6.34 1.82
C ALA A 231 0.71 -6.74 1.47
N LEU A 232 0.93 -8.02 1.15
CA LEU A 232 2.25 -8.48 0.72
C LEU A 232 2.67 -7.85 -0.62
N LEU A 233 1.79 -7.81 -1.62
CA LEU A 233 2.09 -7.22 -2.93
C LEU A 233 2.40 -5.72 -2.82
N HIS A 234 1.67 -5.02 -1.96
CA HIS A 234 1.91 -3.60 -1.69
C HIS A 234 3.26 -3.41 -1.02
N GLY A 235 3.52 -4.08 0.10
CA GLY A 235 4.80 -3.97 0.79
C GLY A 235 6.00 -4.36 -0.08
N LEU A 236 5.88 -5.39 -0.93
CA LEU A 236 6.92 -5.72 -1.91
C LEU A 236 7.10 -4.63 -2.98
N ASN A 237 6.03 -3.94 -3.38
CA ASN A 237 6.12 -2.78 -4.26
C ASN A 237 6.96 -1.68 -3.63
N ASP A 238 6.75 -1.40 -2.36
CA ASP A 238 7.47 -0.36 -1.63
C ASP A 238 8.92 -0.75 -1.37
N VAL A 239 9.19 -2.00 -1.00
CA VAL A 239 10.56 -2.54 -0.92
C VAL A 239 11.29 -2.38 -2.25
N MET A 240 10.65 -2.72 -3.37
CA MET A 240 11.21 -2.55 -4.70
C MET A 240 11.46 -1.06 -5.05
N ALA A 241 10.47 -0.21 -4.83
CA ALA A 241 10.55 1.22 -5.15
C ALA A 241 11.57 1.97 -4.30
N SER A 242 11.82 1.49 -3.08
CA SER A 242 12.73 2.12 -2.12
C SER A 242 14.07 1.37 -1.97
N THR A 243 14.50 0.63 -2.99
CA THR A 243 15.74 -0.16 -2.94
C THR A 243 16.96 0.70 -2.60
N SER A 244 17.01 1.95 -3.06
CA SER A 244 18.07 2.89 -2.70
C SER A 244 18.16 3.15 -1.19
N SER A 245 17.03 3.18 -0.48
CA SER A 245 17.00 3.51 0.96
C SER A 245 17.50 2.37 1.85
N TRP A 246 17.26 1.11 1.46
CA TRP A 246 17.66 -0.01 2.31
C TRP A 246 18.93 -0.74 1.85
N LEU A 247 19.38 -0.51 0.60
CA LEU A 247 20.54 -1.21 0.03
C LEU A 247 21.77 -0.30 -0.16
N PHE A 248 21.61 1.04 -0.18
CA PHE A 248 22.70 1.97 -0.44
C PHE A 248 22.85 3.03 0.66
N GLN A 249 24.10 3.46 0.91
CA GLN A 249 24.46 4.30 2.05
C GLN A 249 23.99 5.76 1.93
N SER A 250 24.12 6.38 0.76
CA SER A 250 23.87 7.82 0.60
C SER A 250 22.40 8.20 0.53
N ALA A 251 21.52 7.29 0.17
CA ALA A 251 20.08 7.54 0.15
C ALA A 251 19.52 7.78 1.56
N ALA A 252 20.16 7.16 2.58
CA ALA A 252 19.77 7.33 3.98
C ALA A 252 20.21 8.67 4.57
N GLU A 253 21.29 9.27 4.07
CA GLU A 253 21.83 10.54 4.58
C GLU A 253 21.20 11.78 3.93
N SER A 254 20.66 11.64 2.73
CA SER A 254 20.24 12.78 1.91
C SER A 254 18.75 13.02 1.78
N GLY A 255 17.91 12.10 2.25
CA GLY A 255 16.45 12.17 2.01
C GLY A 255 16.05 12.11 0.53
N VAL A 256 17.02 11.80 -0.36
CA VAL A 256 16.90 11.90 -1.82
C VAL A 256 16.20 10.69 -2.47
N GLY A 257 15.90 9.65 -1.70
CA GLY A 257 15.27 8.44 -2.25
C GLY A 257 13.96 8.69 -3.03
N ALA A 258 13.20 9.72 -2.67
CA ALA A 258 12.01 10.12 -3.39
C ALA A 258 12.28 11.12 -4.54
N ALA A 259 13.31 11.95 -4.45
CA ALA A 259 13.58 13.01 -5.41
C ALA A 259 14.21 12.52 -6.73
N ALA A 260 14.99 11.45 -6.71
CA ALA A 260 15.57 10.86 -7.93
C ALA A 260 14.49 10.22 -8.85
N ALA A 261 13.34 9.85 -8.30
CA ALA A 261 12.20 9.33 -9.07
C ALA A 261 11.35 10.43 -9.73
N ALA A 262 11.56 11.69 -9.37
CA ALA A 262 10.71 12.81 -9.77
C ALA A 262 11.05 13.46 -11.13
N SER A 263 11.90 12.83 -11.95
CA SER A 263 12.03 13.30 -13.33
C SER A 263 10.78 12.94 -14.14
N LEU A 264 10.24 13.92 -14.87
CA LEU A 264 9.17 13.70 -15.87
C LEU A 264 9.72 12.86 -17.04
N SER A 265 10.05 11.60 -16.76
CA SER A 265 10.53 10.65 -17.75
C SER A 265 9.32 9.85 -18.32
N PRO A 266 9.34 9.48 -19.60
CA PRO A 266 8.32 8.58 -20.15
C PRO A 266 8.18 7.28 -19.37
N THR A 267 9.22 6.83 -18.66
CA THR A 267 9.21 5.64 -17.80
C THR A 267 8.27 5.77 -16.61
N MET A 268 7.96 6.99 -16.13
CA MET A 268 7.01 7.22 -15.05
C MET A 268 5.58 6.73 -15.40
N LEU A 269 5.23 6.65 -16.68
CA LEU A 269 3.94 6.16 -17.15
C LEU A 269 3.90 4.64 -17.33
N THR A 270 5.06 3.99 -17.41
CA THR A 270 5.14 2.56 -17.75
C THR A 270 4.44 1.68 -16.71
N LEU A 271 4.75 1.88 -15.43
CA LEU A 271 4.17 1.08 -14.35
C LEU A 271 2.66 1.36 -14.18
N PRO A 272 2.17 2.62 -14.17
CA PRO A 272 0.75 2.94 -14.20
C PRO A 272 0.00 2.27 -15.36
N LEU A 273 0.56 2.27 -16.56
CA LEU A 273 -0.05 1.62 -17.72
C LEU A 273 -0.12 0.09 -17.55
N ILE A 274 0.93 -0.52 -17.03
CA ILE A 274 0.93 -1.96 -16.70
C ILE A 274 -0.17 -2.27 -15.68
N TYR A 275 -0.26 -1.50 -14.58
CA TYR A 275 -1.31 -1.67 -13.58
C TYR A 275 -2.71 -1.50 -14.16
N LEU A 276 -2.91 -0.50 -15.03
CA LEU A 276 -4.18 -0.31 -15.71
C LEU A 276 -4.53 -1.51 -16.61
N CYS A 277 -3.61 -1.95 -17.46
CA CYS A 277 -3.82 -3.10 -18.36
C CYS A 277 -4.16 -4.37 -17.56
N LEU A 278 -3.42 -4.63 -16.48
CA LEU A 278 -3.68 -5.78 -15.60
C LEU A 278 -5.03 -5.64 -14.90
N THR A 279 -5.40 -4.45 -14.43
CA THR A 279 -6.71 -4.19 -13.83
C THR A 279 -7.84 -4.50 -14.81
N LEU A 280 -7.76 -4.00 -16.05
CA LEU A 280 -8.74 -4.27 -17.10
C LEU A 280 -8.84 -5.77 -17.40
N PHE A 281 -7.70 -6.47 -17.45
CA PHE A 281 -7.66 -7.91 -17.65
C PHE A 281 -8.26 -8.68 -16.46
N LEU A 282 -7.94 -8.30 -15.23
CA LEU A 282 -8.45 -8.93 -14.02
C LEU A 282 -9.96 -8.73 -13.85
N MET A 283 -10.47 -7.55 -14.21
CA MET A 283 -11.88 -7.15 -14.06
C MET A 283 -12.71 -7.33 -15.33
N ARG A 284 -12.22 -8.13 -16.30
CA ARG A 284 -12.97 -8.44 -17.52
C ARG A 284 -14.28 -9.18 -17.23
N LYS A 285 -15.27 -9.02 -18.08
CA LYS A 285 -16.65 -9.53 -17.89
C LYS A 285 -16.70 -11.01 -17.45
N SER A 286 -15.86 -11.88 -18.04
CA SER A 286 -15.82 -13.31 -17.70
C SER A 286 -15.28 -13.62 -16.29
N LYS A 287 -14.71 -12.64 -15.58
CA LYS A 287 -14.13 -12.79 -14.25
C LYS A 287 -14.91 -12.07 -13.13
N LEU A 288 -15.93 -11.32 -13.49
CA LEU A 288 -16.80 -10.66 -12.49
C LEU A 288 -17.55 -11.66 -11.62
N GLY A 289 -17.88 -12.84 -12.15
CA GLY A 289 -18.46 -13.92 -11.35
C GLY A 289 -17.57 -14.38 -10.18
N ASP A 290 -16.24 -14.29 -10.32
CA ASP A 290 -15.32 -14.56 -9.20
C ASP A 290 -15.52 -13.54 -8.06
N VAL A 291 -15.73 -12.26 -8.40
CA VAL A 291 -16.01 -11.18 -7.43
C VAL A 291 -17.35 -11.43 -6.74
N GLN A 292 -18.42 -11.66 -7.51
CA GLN A 292 -19.74 -11.90 -6.97
C GLN A 292 -19.74 -13.08 -5.99
N LYS A 293 -19.19 -14.23 -6.41
CA LYS A 293 -19.09 -15.42 -5.57
C LYS A 293 -18.32 -15.17 -4.27
N ASN A 294 -17.30 -14.33 -4.29
CA ASN A 294 -16.53 -14.00 -3.09
C ASN A 294 -17.33 -13.12 -2.11
N TRP A 295 -18.16 -12.20 -2.62
CA TRP A 295 -18.77 -11.16 -1.81
C TRP A 295 -20.27 -11.36 -1.53
N GLU A 296 -20.98 -12.19 -2.31
CA GLU A 296 -22.41 -12.48 -2.08
C GLU A 296 -22.75 -12.92 -0.67
N PRO A 297 -21.98 -13.82 0.01
CA PRO A 297 -22.33 -14.25 1.37
C PRO A 297 -22.30 -13.08 2.37
N GLU A 298 -21.39 -12.12 2.17
CA GLU A 298 -21.29 -10.94 3.04
C GLU A 298 -22.36 -9.90 2.70
N LEU A 299 -22.63 -9.71 1.40
CA LEU A 299 -23.68 -8.79 0.95
C LEU A 299 -25.06 -9.22 1.43
N SER A 300 -25.36 -10.53 1.45
CA SER A 300 -26.61 -11.04 2.00
C SER A 300 -26.75 -10.75 3.49
N THR A 301 -25.67 -10.88 4.25
CA THR A 301 -25.64 -10.51 5.68
C THR A 301 -25.87 -9.00 5.85
N TRP A 302 -25.20 -8.18 5.04
CA TRP A 302 -25.36 -6.72 5.08
C TRP A 302 -26.77 -6.28 4.68
N GLN A 303 -27.39 -6.96 3.72
CA GLN A 303 -28.76 -6.68 3.33
C GLN A 303 -29.73 -7.06 4.46
N ALA A 304 -29.57 -8.23 5.09
CA ALA A 304 -30.38 -8.62 6.22
C ALA A 304 -30.28 -7.64 7.42
N GLU A 305 -29.06 -7.14 7.70
CA GLU A 305 -28.85 -6.09 8.71
C GLU A 305 -29.52 -4.75 8.32
N LYS A 306 -29.66 -4.48 7.02
CA LYS A 306 -30.33 -3.26 6.52
C LYS A 306 -31.84 -3.37 6.67
N ASP A 307 -32.40 -4.53 6.39
CA ASP A 307 -33.84 -4.78 6.43
C ASP A 307 -34.35 -4.90 7.88
N ALA A 308 -33.45 -5.18 8.85
CA ALA A 308 -33.75 -5.27 10.27
C ALA A 308 -33.59 -3.94 11.04
N ALA A 309 -33.08 -2.88 10.41
CA ALA A 309 -32.81 -1.57 11.01
C ALA A 309 -33.83 -0.51 10.58
#